data_5e211890d3e578bf389894ca0b724803
#
_entry.id   5e211890d3e578bf389894ca0b724803
#
_cell.length_a   1.000
_cell.length_b   1.000
_cell.length_c   1.000
_cell.angle_alpha   90.00
_cell.angle_beta   90.00
_cell.angle_gamma   90.00
#
_symmetry.space_group_name_H-M   'P 1'
#
loop_
_entity.id
_entity.type
_entity.pdbx_description
1 polymer ?
#
loop_
_entity_poly.entity_id
_entity_poly.type
_entity_poly.pdbx_seq_one_letter_code
_entity_poly.pdbx_strand_id
1 'polypeptide(L)'
;QIGRVIASTQVETPIKFSYSGKVFKYNEEMRGLTNEHTQAGIEIVGYPAKEAVCEAIVSAKKALDIAGIPSYQFELSHAAILQTIFETLALPQDAGEALAQAIRDKNITQLNTFTKRYPSELDAFLKALPFLFGESYQVLDKARYLVENERILAALTDLEMLLEQVSDVLTE
;
A
#
# COMPACT_ATOMS: atom_id res chain seq x y z
N GLN A 1 14.73 6.27 6.56
CA GLN A 1 15.78 7.17 7.14
C GLN A 1 15.38 7.70 8.51
N ILE A 2 14.12 8.07 8.75
CA ILE A 2 13.66 8.62 10.05
C ILE A 2 13.80 7.61 11.18
N GLY A 3 13.48 6.34 10.99
CA GLY A 3 13.72 5.30 12.00
C GLY A 3 15.18 5.22 12.45
N ARG A 4 16.14 5.48 11.55
CA ARG A 4 17.56 5.56 11.90
C ARG A 4 17.88 6.81 12.75
N VAL A 5 17.26 7.95 12.41
CA VAL A 5 17.41 9.19 13.20
C VAL A 5 16.88 8.97 14.61
N ILE A 6 15.70 8.40 14.76
CA ILE A 6 15.10 8.10 16.07
C ILE A 6 16.02 7.17 16.89
N ALA A 7 16.50 6.09 16.27
CA ALA A 7 17.41 5.16 16.93
C ALA A 7 18.73 5.80 17.36
N SER A 8 19.26 6.76 16.58
CA SER A 8 20.55 7.41 16.88
C SER A 8 20.42 8.58 17.86
N THR A 9 19.27 9.25 17.91
CA THR A 9 19.06 10.43 18.77
C THR A 9 18.44 10.11 20.13
N GLN A 10 18.03 8.82 20.33
CA GLN A 10 17.37 8.36 21.56
C GLN A 10 16.15 9.20 21.96
N VAL A 11 15.43 9.72 20.96
CA VAL A 11 14.19 10.49 21.20
C VAL A 11 13.16 9.58 21.86
N GLU A 12 12.51 10.08 22.91
CA GLU A 12 11.46 9.36 23.60
C GLU A 12 10.23 9.13 22.67
N THR A 13 9.67 7.93 22.73
CA THR A 13 8.42 7.58 22.04
C THR A 13 7.28 7.45 23.06
N PRO A 14 6.01 7.71 22.67
CA PRO A 14 5.52 8.00 21.33
C PRO A 14 5.82 9.43 20.85
N ILE A 15 6.04 9.58 19.53
CA ILE A 15 6.37 10.87 18.94
C ILE A 15 5.77 11.03 17.53
N LYS A 16 5.47 12.27 17.16
CA LYS A 16 5.04 12.66 15.82
C LYS A 16 5.97 13.70 15.25
N PHE A 17 6.35 13.53 14.00
CA PHE A 17 7.18 14.48 13.26
C PHE A 17 6.47 14.94 12.00
N SER A 18 6.74 16.17 11.63
CA SER A 18 6.49 16.64 10.27
C SER A 18 7.80 17.09 9.64
N TYR A 19 7.92 16.93 8.34
CA TYR A 19 9.08 17.39 7.60
C TYR A 19 8.66 18.03 6.28
N SER A 20 9.46 18.97 5.81
CA SER A 20 9.36 19.52 4.46
C SER A 20 10.77 19.83 3.97
N GLY A 21 11.07 19.46 2.75
CA GLY A 21 12.40 19.69 2.19
C GLY A 21 12.57 19.08 0.81
N LYS A 22 13.76 19.28 0.27
CA LYS A 22 14.16 18.70 -1.01
C LYS A 22 14.59 17.26 -0.85
N VAL A 23 14.08 16.40 -1.71
CA VAL A 23 14.50 14.99 -1.84
C VAL A 23 15.04 14.74 -3.24
N PHE A 24 15.99 13.83 -3.33
CA PHE A 24 16.64 13.48 -4.58
C PHE A 24 16.33 12.02 -4.91
N LYS A 25 15.80 11.77 -6.10
CA LYS A 25 15.56 10.43 -6.64
C LYS A 25 16.24 10.33 -7.99
N TYR A 26 16.96 9.23 -8.22
CA TYR A 26 17.49 8.94 -9.54
C TYR A 26 16.33 8.60 -10.48
N ASN A 27 16.21 9.34 -11.55
CA ASN A 27 15.32 9.03 -12.68
C ASN A 27 16.19 8.75 -13.90
N GLU A 28 15.76 7.80 -14.75
CA GLU A 28 16.43 7.55 -16.02
C GLU A 28 16.45 8.82 -16.87
N GLU A 29 17.57 9.06 -17.50
CA GLU A 29 17.74 10.20 -18.40
C GLU A 29 16.70 10.17 -19.54
N MET A 30 16.38 11.34 -20.10
CA MET A 30 15.48 11.52 -21.24
C MET A 30 13.97 11.29 -21.00
N ARG A 31 13.53 11.13 -19.74
CA ARG A 31 12.08 11.06 -19.42
C ARG A 31 11.47 12.41 -19.03
N GLY A 32 12.20 13.50 -19.11
CA GLY A 32 11.73 14.83 -18.70
C GLY A 32 11.45 14.97 -17.19
N LEU A 33 11.89 14.01 -16.38
CA LEU A 33 11.71 14.00 -14.95
C LEU A 33 12.90 14.69 -14.25
N THR A 34 12.61 15.48 -13.24
CA THR A 34 13.64 16.07 -12.38
C THR A 34 14.07 15.10 -11.31
N ASN A 35 15.37 15.10 -10.98
CA ASN A 35 15.89 14.29 -9.87
C ASN A 35 15.67 14.92 -8.51
N GLU A 36 15.26 16.17 -8.46
CA GLU A 36 14.98 16.94 -7.26
C GLU A 36 13.49 17.23 -7.14
N HIS A 37 12.89 16.91 -5.99
CA HIS A 37 11.50 17.20 -5.68
C HIS A 37 11.39 17.81 -4.29
N THR A 38 10.43 18.72 -4.09
CA THR A 38 10.03 19.12 -2.76
C THR A 38 9.04 18.10 -2.21
N GLN A 39 9.30 17.61 -1.01
CA GLN A 39 8.45 16.64 -0.33
C GLN A 39 8.11 17.17 1.06
N ALA A 40 6.85 17.03 1.47
CA ALA A 40 6.41 17.17 2.83
C ALA A 40 5.79 15.85 3.31
N GLY A 41 5.86 15.60 4.61
CA GLY A 41 5.28 14.39 5.18
C GLY A 41 5.22 14.43 6.69
N ILE A 42 4.55 13.40 7.23
CA ILE A 42 4.46 13.14 8.67
C ILE A 42 4.97 11.74 8.96
N GLU A 43 5.47 11.56 10.16
CA GLU A 43 5.87 10.27 10.72
C GLU A 43 5.28 10.14 12.12
N ILE A 44 4.65 9.00 12.38
CA ILE A 44 4.00 8.69 13.66
C ILE A 44 4.65 7.42 14.21
N VAL A 45 5.28 7.52 15.37
CA VAL A 45 6.11 6.44 15.93
C VAL A 45 5.72 6.15 17.37
N GLY A 46 5.58 4.86 17.72
CA GLY A 46 5.27 4.40 19.07
C GLY A 46 3.79 4.50 19.45
N TYR A 47 2.90 4.80 18.50
CA TYR A 47 1.45 4.75 18.66
C TYR A 47 0.88 3.41 18.16
N PRO A 48 -0.30 3.00 18.61
CA PRO A 48 -0.99 1.83 18.07
C PRO A 48 -1.19 1.97 16.55
N ALA A 49 -0.93 0.90 15.80
CA ALA A 49 -0.87 0.96 14.33
C ALA A 49 -2.18 1.47 13.70
N LYS A 50 -3.34 1.02 14.19
CA LYS A 50 -4.64 1.42 13.64
C LYS A 50 -4.88 2.93 13.79
N GLU A 51 -4.63 3.48 14.97
CA GLU A 51 -4.78 4.90 15.26
C GLU A 51 -3.81 5.75 14.43
N ALA A 52 -2.55 5.31 14.33
CA ALA A 52 -1.53 5.99 13.55
C ALA A 52 -1.86 6.03 12.05
N VAL A 53 -2.40 4.95 11.49
CA VAL A 53 -2.81 4.89 10.08
C VAL A 53 -4.01 5.81 9.83
N CYS A 54 -5.03 5.78 10.69
CA CYS A 54 -6.17 6.70 10.59
C CYS A 54 -5.71 8.16 10.62
N GLU A 55 -4.85 8.52 11.58
CA GLU A 55 -4.33 9.89 11.69
C GLU A 55 -3.50 10.29 10.46
N ALA A 56 -2.72 9.36 9.88
CA ALA A 56 -1.98 9.62 8.65
C ALA A 56 -2.90 9.91 7.47
N ILE A 57 -3.98 9.15 7.30
CA ILE A 57 -4.98 9.37 6.24
C ILE A 57 -5.68 10.71 6.41
N VAL A 58 -6.17 11.01 7.62
CA VAL A 58 -6.82 12.29 7.94
C VAL A 58 -5.87 13.48 7.71
N SER A 59 -4.61 13.34 8.07
CA SER A 59 -3.61 14.37 7.85
C SER A 59 -3.32 14.58 6.36
N ALA A 60 -3.26 13.49 5.58
CA ALA A 60 -3.08 13.57 4.14
C ALA A 60 -4.28 14.26 3.46
N LYS A 61 -5.52 13.90 3.85
CA LYS A 61 -6.73 14.58 3.37
C LYS A 61 -6.65 16.09 3.65
N LYS A 62 -6.43 16.47 4.89
CA LYS A 62 -6.33 17.90 5.28
C LYS A 62 -5.24 18.64 4.51
N ALA A 63 -4.10 18.00 4.25
CA ALA A 63 -3.04 18.62 3.47
C ALA A 63 -3.45 18.87 2.01
N LEU A 64 -4.18 17.93 1.39
CA LEU A 64 -4.72 18.08 0.03
C LEU A 64 -5.78 19.18 -0.04
N ASP A 65 -6.69 19.23 0.94
CA ASP A 65 -7.72 20.27 1.04
C ASP A 65 -7.11 21.67 1.18
N ILE A 66 -6.14 21.82 2.08
CA ILE A 66 -5.42 23.10 2.28
C ILE A 66 -4.63 23.50 1.02
N ALA A 67 -4.07 22.52 0.30
CA ALA A 67 -3.39 22.76 -0.97
C ALA A 67 -4.36 23.14 -2.12
N GLY A 68 -5.65 23.08 -1.88
CA GLY A 68 -6.68 23.44 -2.88
C GLY A 68 -6.81 22.43 -4.01
N ILE A 69 -6.47 21.15 -3.76
CA ILE A 69 -6.62 20.07 -4.75
C ILE A 69 -8.12 19.73 -4.86
N PRO A 70 -8.77 19.97 -6.00
CA PRO A 70 -10.23 19.92 -6.09
C PRO A 70 -10.80 18.51 -6.15
N SER A 71 -9.97 17.52 -6.49
CA SER A 71 -10.38 16.12 -6.59
C SER A 71 -9.18 15.19 -6.42
N TYR A 72 -9.31 14.21 -5.57
CA TYR A 72 -8.30 13.18 -5.32
C TYR A 72 -8.97 11.89 -4.86
N GLN A 73 -8.23 10.80 -4.91
CA GLN A 73 -8.68 9.48 -4.49
C GLN A 73 -7.61 8.83 -3.61
N PHE A 74 -8.05 8.20 -2.53
CA PHE A 74 -7.19 7.34 -1.71
C PHE A 74 -7.28 5.90 -2.18
N GLU A 75 -6.15 5.30 -2.50
CA GLU A 75 -6.03 3.86 -2.72
C GLU A 75 -5.41 3.22 -1.48
N LEU A 76 -6.12 2.27 -0.89
CA LEU A 76 -5.68 1.54 0.30
C LEU A 76 -5.26 0.12 -0.07
N SER A 77 -4.19 -0.35 0.52
CA SER A 77 -3.74 -1.74 0.41
C SER A 77 -3.12 -2.22 1.72
N HIS A 78 -3.04 -3.54 1.90
CA HIS A 78 -2.44 -4.14 3.09
C HIS A 78 -1.21 -4.96 2.72
N ALA A 79 -0.05 -4.61 3.30
CA ALA A 79 1.23 -5.25 2.99
C ALA A 79 1.24 -6.76 3.24
N ALA A 80 0.50 -7.24 4.26
CA ALA A 80 0.41 -8.66 4.56
C ALA A 80 -0.19 -9.49 3.41
N ILE A 81 -1.00 -8.91 2.52
CA ILE A 81 -1.54 -9.62 1.36
C ILE A 81 -0.39 -10.07 0.46
N LEU A 82 0.47 -9.15 0.03
CA LEU A 82 1.62 -9.47 -0.83
C LEU A 82 2.62 -10.38 -0.11
N GLN A 83 2.90 -10.09 1.16
CA GLN A 83 3.80 -10.92 1.96
C GLN A 83 3.29 -12.36 2.04
N THR A 84 2.01 -12.56 2.33
CA THR A 84 1.39 -13.89 2.39
C THR A 84 1.44 -14.60 1.04
N ILE A 85 1.18 -13.89 -0.07
CA ILE A 85 1.32 -14.46 -1.41
C ILE A 85 2.74 -15.01 -1.62
N PHE A 86 3.78 -14.23 -1.32
CA PHE A 86 5.16 -14.67 -1.52
C PHE A 86 5.56 -15.82 -0.58
N GLU A 87 5.13 -15.78 0.67
CA GLU A 87 5.39 -16.87 1.62
C GLU A 87 4.67 -18.16 1.23
N THR A 88 3.43 -18.09 0.78
CA THR A 88 2.64 -19.26 0.34
C THR A 88 3.23 -19.89 -0.90
N LEU A 89 3.65 -19.08 -1.86
CA LEU A 89 4.19 -19.58 -3.13
C LEU A 89 5.64 -20.07 -3.01
N ALA A 90 6.39 -19.64 -2.00
CA ALA A 90 7.79 -20.03 -1.73
C ALA A 90 8.68 -20.03 -2.98
N LEU A 91 8.57 -18.99 -3.79
CA LEU A 91 9.19 -18.89 -5.12
C LEU A 91 10.72 -18.69 -5.04
N PRO A 92 11.47 -19.14 -6.06
CA PRO A 92 12.81 -18.64 -6.31
C PRO A 92 12.82 -17.11 -6.45
N GLN A 93 13.94 -16.47 -6.07
CA GLN A 93 14.02 -15.00 -6.01
C GLN A 93 13.63 -14.31 -7.32
N ASP A 94 14.13 -14.80 -8.45
CA ASP A 94 13.85 -14.27 -9.79
C ASP A 94 12.36 -14.37 -10.15
N ALA A 95 11.72 -15.48 -9.82
CA ALA A 95 10.28 -15.67 -10.03
C ALA A 95 9.45 -14.76 -9.11
N GLY A 96 9.88 -14.56 -7.87
CA GLY A 96 9.25 -13.62 -6.93
C GLY A 96 9.35 -12.17 -7.41
N GLU A 97 10.50 -11.74 -7.91
CA GLU A 97 10.69 -10.40 -8.48
C GLU A 97 9.83 -10.19 -9.73
N ALA A 98 9.75 -11.19 -10.61
CA ALA A 98 8.90 -11.14 -11.80
C ALA A 98 7.40 -11.06 -11.45
N LEU A 99 6.95 -11.82 -10.44
CA LEU A 99 5.58 -11.72 -9.93
C LEU A 99 5.30 -10.35 -9.34
N ALA A 100 6.20 -9.82 -8.50
CA ALA A 100 6.07 -8.50 -7.91
C ALA A 100 5.95 -7.41 -8.98
N GLN A 101 6.74 -7.52 -10.06
CA GLN A 101 6.66 -6.59 -11.17
C GLN A 101 5.34 -6.72 -11.93
N ALA A 102 4.90 -7.95 -12.23
CA ALA A 102 3.62 -8.19 -12.91
C ALA A 102 2.41 -7.64 -12.12
N ILE A 103 2.44 -7.73 -10.77
CA ILE A 103 1.41 -7.17 -9.90
C ILE A 103 1.46 -5.62 -9.94
N ARG A 104 2.64 -5.02 -9.79
CA ARG A 104 2.79 -3.54 -9.85
C ARG A 104 2.32 -2.96 -11.16
N ASP A 105 2.64 -3.62 -12.27
CA ASP A 105 2.28 -3.17 -13.62
C ASP A 105 0.84 -3.54 -14.01
N LYS A 106 0.12 -4.23 -13.12
CA LYS A 106 -1.23 -4.78 -13.39
C LYS A 106 -1.24 -5.60 -14.70
N ASN A 107 -0.16 -6.35 -14.95
CA ASN A 107 0.06 -7.06 -16.22
C ASN A 107 -0.65 -8.41 -16.24
N ILE A 108 -1.87 -8.42 -16.76
CA ILE A 108 -2.75 -9.61 -16.83
C ILE A 108 -2.09 -10.78 -17.59
N THR A 109 -1.39 -10.49 -18.68
CA THR A 109 -0.73 -11.53 -19.49
C THR A 109 0.38 -12.23 -18.71
N GLN A 110 1.21 -11.46 -18.02
CA GLN A 110 2.28 -12.01 -17.18
C GLN A 110 1.70 -12.81 -16.01
N LEU A 111 0.66 -12.31 -15.33
CA LEU A 111 -0.01 -13.04 -14.25
C LEU A 111 -0.63 -14.36 -14.72
N ASN A 112 -1.29 -14.37 -15.87
CA ASN A 112 -1.83 -15.59 -16.47
C ASN A 112 -0.73 -16.60 -16.86
N THR A 113 0.41 -16.12 -17.34
CA THR A 113 1.57 -16.98 -17.65
C THR A 113 2.19 -17.52 -16.38
N PHE A 114 2.30 -16.67 -15.36
CA PHE A 114 2.85 -17.02 -14.05
C PHE A 114 2.03 -18.13 -13.37
N THR A 115 0.71 -17.97 -13.28
CA THR A 115 -0.16 -18.97 -12.65
C THR A 115 -0.18 -20.32 -13.38
N LYS A 116 0.04 -20.33 -14.70
CA LYS A 116 0.23 -21.60 -15.45
C LYS A 116 1.55 -22.28 -15.12
N ARG A 117 2.60 -21.52 -14.84
CA ARG A 117 3.94 -22.04 -14.53
C ARG A 117 4.06 -22.47 -13.06
N TYR A 118 3.40 -21.75 -12.17
CA TYR A 118 3.41 -21.97 -10.71
C TYR A 118 1.95 -22.06 -10.19
N PRO A 119 1.23 -23.16 -10.51
CA PRO A 119 -0.16 -23.28 -10.08
C PRO A 119 -0.27 -23.39 -8.56
N SER A 120 -1.25 -22.70 -7.99
CA SER A 120 -1.49 -22.64 -6.55
C SER A 120 -2.97 -22.38 -6.22
N GLU A 121 -3.32 -22.50 -4.96
CA GLU A 121 -4.63 -22.11 -4.44
C GLU A 121 -4.93 -20.60 -4.61
N LEU A 122 -3.91 -19.77 -4.80
CA LEU A 122 -4.02 -18.33 -5.00
C LEU A 122 -4.24 -17.91 -6.45
N ASP A 123 -4.33 -18.82 -7.40
CA ASP A 123 -4.41 -18.52 -8.85
C ASP A 123 -5.58 -17.59 -9.21
N ALA A 124 -6.76 -17.86 -8.66
CA ALA A 124 -7.95 -17.04 -8.90
C ALA A 124 -7.76 -15.62 -8.35
N PHE A 125 -7.21 -15.51 -7.16
CA PHE A 125 -6.92 -14.24 -6.50
C PHE A 125 -5.85 -13.45 -7.25
N LEU A 126 -4.73 -14.06 -7.63
CA LEU A 126 -3.64 -13.43 -8.39
C LEU A 126 -4.13 -12.86 -9.73
N LYS A 127 -4.96 -13.61 -10.47
CA LYS A 127 -5.54 -13.16 -11.74
C LYS A 127 -6.52 -12.00 -11.55
N ALA A 128 -7.15 -11.91 -10.38
CA ALA A 128 -8.12 -10.87 -10.07
C ALA A 128 -7.47 -9.58 -9.58
N LEU A 129 -6.25 -9.61 -9.02
CA LEU A 129 -5.58 -8.43 -8.45
C LEU A 129 -5.62 -7.18 -9.34
N PRO A 130 -5.37 -7.26 -10.67
CA PRO A 130 -5.45 -6.09 -11.55
C PRO A 130 -6.84 -5.45 -11.64
N PHE A 131 -7.88 -6.19 -11.24
CA PHE A 131 -9.29 -5.77 -11.32
C PHE A 131 -9.91 -5.47 -9.95
N LEU A 132 -9.13 -5.60 -8.87
CA LEU A 132 -9.57 -5.28 -7.51
C LEU A 132 -9.38 -3.78 -7.24
N PHE A 133 -10.17 -2.98 -7.92
CA PHE A 133 -10.27 -1.52 -7.75
C PHE A 133 -11.72 -1.08 -7.95
N GLY A 134 -12.07 0.07 -7.39
CA GLY A 134 -13.42 0.64 -7.47
C GLY A 134 -14.02 0.90 -6.09
N GLU A 135 -15.32 0.69 -5.96
CA GLU A 135 -16.04 0.89 -4.71
C GLU A 135 -15.52 -0.12 -3.65
N SER A 136 -15.15 0.41 -2.48
CA SER A 136 -14.34 -0.31 -1.50
C SER A 136 -14.97 -1.60 -1.00
N TYR A 137 -16.24 -1.58 -0.60
CA TYR A 137 -16.90 -2.77 -0.05
C TYR A 137 -17.11 -3.85 -1.10
N GLN A 138 -17.46 -3.46 -2.33
CA GLN A 138 -17.60 -4.43 -3.45
C GLN A 138 -16.27 -5.09 -3.79
N VAL A 139 -15.16 -4.32 -3.72
CA VAL A 139 -13.82 -4.86 -3.93
C VAL A 139 -13.42 -5.83 -2.82
N LEU A 140 -13.71 -5.51 -1.56
CA LEU A 140 -13.44 -6.39 -0.42
C LEU A 140 -14.24 -7.70 -0.51
N ASP A 141 -15.53 -7.62 -0.82
CA ASP A 141 -16.38 -8.80 -0.99
C ASP A 141 -15.89 -9.70 -2.13
N LYS A 142 -15.54 -9.11 -3.28
CA LYS A 142 -14.96 -9.83 -4.40
C LYS A 142 -13.62 -10.48 -4.03
N ALA A 143 -12.76 -9.79 -3.30
CA ALA A 143 -11.49 -10.32 -2.86
C ALA A 143 -11.67 -11.51 -1.92
N ARG A 144 -12.58 -11.41 -0.94
CA ARG A 144 -12.92 -12.49 -0.01
C ARG A 144 -13.46 -13.74 -0.71
N TYR A 145 -14.28 -13.55 -1.73
CA TYR A 145 -14.82 -14.67 -2.51
C TYR A 145 -13.74 -15.48 -3.26
N LEU A 146 -12.60 -14.83 -3.57
CA LEU A 146 -11.54 -15.41 -4.40
C LEU A 146 -10.40 -16.07 -3.60
N VAL A 147 -10.43 -15.99 -2.28
CA VAL A 147 -9.33 -16.48 -1.43
C VAL A 147 -9.86 -17.17 -0.18
N GLU A 148 -9.23 -18.31 0.15
CA GLU A 148 -9.52 -19.05 1.39
C GLU A 148 -8.38 -18.91 2.43
N ASN A 149 -7.27 -18.28 2.07
CA ASN A 149 -6.12 -18.10 2.95
C ASN A 149 -6.45 -17.17 4.13
N GLU A 150 -6.39 -17.71 5.35
CA GLU A 150 -6.79 -17.01 6.57
C GLU A 150 -6.03 -15.70 6.83
N ARG A 151 -4.75 -15.64 6.45
CA ARG A 151 -3.94 -14.41 6.64
C ARG A 151 -4.34 -13.31 5.67
N ILE A 152 -4.71 -13.67 4.44
CA ILE A 152 -5.24 -12.71 3.48
C ILE A 152 -6.62 -12.25 3.91
N LEU A 153 -7.49 -13.16 4.39
CA LEU A 153 -8.80 -12.81 4.92
C LEU A 153 -8.71 -11.87 6.13
N ALA A 154 -7.76 -12.11 7.03
CA ALA A 154 -7.49 -11.20 8.15
C ALA A 154 -7.05 -9.80 7.67
N ALA A 155 -6.16 -9.72 6.68
CA ALA A 155 -5.73 -8.45 6.11
C ALA A 155 -6.88 -7.69 5.40
N LEU A 156 -7.81 -8.39 4.75
CA LEU A 156 -9.02 -7.79 4.17
C LEU A 156 -9.97 -7.26 5.27
N THR A 157 -10.06 -7.96 6.40
CA THR A 157 -10.83 -7.51 7.57
C THR A 157 -10.21 -6.26 8.20
N ASP A 158 -8.88 -6.21 8.31
CA ASP A 158 -8.19 -5.01 8.80
C ASP A 158 -8.40 -3.80 7.88
N LEU A 159 -8.43 -4.00 6.55
CA LEU A 159 -8.78 -2.95 5.58
C LEU A 159 -10.22 -2.46 5.75
N GLU A 160 -11.18 -3.36 5.95
CA GLU A 160 -12.58 -3.00 6.18
C GLU A 160 -12.74 -2.18 7.46
N MET A 161 -12.15 -2.62 8.56
CA MET A 161 -12.16 -1.87 9.82
C MET A 161 -11.52 -0.48 9.68
N LEU A 162 -10.46 -0.36 8.89
CA LEU A 162 -9.84 0.94 8.59
C LEU A 162 -10.78 1.83 7.79
N LEU A 163 -11.45 1.29 6.77
CA LEU A 163 -12.44 2.02 5.96
C LEU A 163 -13.59 2.54 6.82
N GLU A 164 -14.14 1.72 7.72
CA GLU A 164 -15.18 2.14 8.67
C GLU A 164 -14.73 3.32 9.54
N GLN A 165 -13.47 3.33 9.98
CA GLN A 165 -12.93 4.39 10.83
C GLN A 165 -12.68 5.71 10.09
N VAL A 166 -12.39 5.67 8.79
CA VAL A 166 -12.04 6.87 8.01
C VAL A 166 -13.13 7.32 7.06
N SER A 167 -14.21 6.55 6.89
CA SER A 167 -15.29 6.82 5.94
C SER A 167 -15.89 8.21 6.11
N ASP A 168 -16.24 8.58 7.33
CA ASP A 168 -16.86 9.88 7.64
C ASP A 168 -15.94 11.05 7.27
N VAL A 169 -14.64 10.87 7.48
CA VAL A 169 -13.64 11.90 7.17
C VAL A 169 -13.37 11.99 5.68
N LEU A 170 -13.40 10.88 4.95
CA LEU A 170 -13.09 10.85 3.51
C LEU A 170 -14.29 11.29 2.65
N THR A 171 -15.51 11.26 3.17
CA THR A 171 -16.73 11.66 2.45
C THR A 171 -17.10 13.14 2.61
N GLU A 172 -16.51 13.86 3.56
CA GLU A 172 -16.62 15.31 3.75
C GLU A 172 -15.68 16.06 2.78
#